data_1b7b9ff3ef7308b1952413eed068bfee
#
_entry.id   1b7b9ff3ef7308b1952413eed068bfee
#
_cell.length_a   1.000
_cell.length_b   1.000
_cell.length_c   1.000
_cell.angle_alpha   90.00
_cell.angle_beta   90.00
_cell.angle_gamma   90.00
#
_symmetry.space_group_name_H-M   'P 1'
#
loop_
_entity.id
_entity.type
_entity.pdbx_description
1 polymer ?
#
loop_
_entity_poly.entity_id
_entity_poly.type
_entity_poly.pdbx_seq_one_letter_code
_entity_poly.pdbx_strand_id
1 'polypeptide(L)'
;MNPSTMPALPSHVTLVDVGPRDGLQNESQPVAIEHKVELVHRLQAAGLREIEVTSYVSPKWVPQMADNAQVMATVQRAPGVRYSVLTPNMKGLEAALAGGPTTWPDEVVVFGAASQAFSQRNINCSIEESIERFAPVVAAARAAGIKVRAAVSCALGCPYQGEVSADEVEHVVRLMKGIGVQHCGVADTIGVGTPRRVQLAMERALKHFALDEVSGHFHDTYGQALANIYACLEMGVHVFDTSVAGLGGCPYAKGATGNVATEDVVFMLHGLGIHTGIDLDALVDAGGAISDVLGRPPVSRVGRALLTKRGRVWA
;
A
#
# COMPACT_ATOMS: atom_id res chain seq x y z
N MET A 1 -18.49 16.19 -28.43
CA MET A 1 -18.76 14.97 -27.65
C MET A 1 -19.84 15.30 -26.63
N ASN A 2 -20.84 14.47 -26.53
CA ASN A 2 -21.97 14.71 -25.64
C ASN A 2 -21.51 14.44 -24.19
N PRO A 3 -21.65 15.35 -23.23
CA PRO A 3 -21.18 15.17 -21.86
C PRO A 3 -21.85 14.02 -21.10
N SER A 4 -22.89 13.42 -21.67
CA SER A 4 -23.66 12.32 -21.07
C SER A 4 -23.10 10.91 -21.27
N THR A 5 -21.88 10.75 -21.83
CA THR A 5 -21.29 9.42 -22.16
C THR A 5 -20.02 9.09 -21.37
N MET A 6 -19.55 9.96 -20.48
CA MET A 6 -18.44 9.59 -19.59
C MET A 6 -18.95 8.67 -18.48
N PRO A 7 -18.27 7.55 -18.18
CA PRO A 7 -18.64 6.74 -17.03
C PRO A 7 -18.57 7.59 -15.76
N ALA A 8 -19.57 7.47 -14.90
CA ALA A 8 -19.59 8.19 -13.63
C ALA A 8 -18.43 7.66 -12.76
N LEU A 9 -17.54 8.55 -12.35
CA LEU A 9 -16.48 8.21 -11.39
C LEU A 9 -17.09 7.88 -10.02
N PRO A 10 -16.43 7.07 -9.19
CA PRO A 10 -16.86 6.82 -7.82
C PRO A 10 -17.03 8.14 -7.05
N SER A 11 -18.10 8.27 -6.28
CA SER A 11 -18.32 9.45 -5.43
C SER A 11 -17.43 9.48 -4.19
N HIS A 12 -16.86 8.33 -3.83
CA HIS A 12 -15.98 8.14 -2.67
C HIS A 12 -14.81 7.23 -3.04
N VAL A 13 -13.63 7.53 -2.50
CA VAL A 13 -12.40 6.72 -2.62
C VAL A 13 -11.82 6.49 -1.24
N THR A 14 -11.45 5.24 -0.96
CA THR A 14 -10.70 4.85 0.24
C THR A 14 -9.22 4.82 -0.09
N LEU A 15 -8.43 5.56 0.69
CA LEU A 15 -6.97 5.51 0.63
C LEU A 15 -6.44 4.71 1.81
N VAL A 16 -5.56 3.75 1.51
CA VAL A 16 -4.77 3.00 2.49
C VAL A 16 -3.40 3.62 2.54
N ASP A 17 -3.04 4.26 3.65
CA ASP A 17 -1.68 4.81 3.76
C ASP A 17 -0.71 3.72 4.21
N VAL A 18 0.21 3.37 3.32
CA VAL A 18 1.26 2.36 3.57
C VAL A 18 2.59 3.01 3.99
N GLY A 19 2.62 4.31 4.17
CA GLY A 19 3.81 5.07 4.55
C GLY A 19 4.49 4.55 5.81
N PRO A 20 3.79 4.27 6.91
CA PRO A 20 4.42 3.76 8.13
C PRO A 20 5.07 2.38 7.96
N ARG A 21 4.58 1.53 7.04
CA ARG A 21 5.18 0.22 6.75
C ARG A 21 6.04 0.25 5.49
N ASP A 22 5.43 0.29 4.32
CA ASP A 22 6.12 0.17 3.02
C ASP A 22 7.02 1.38 2.76
N GLY A 23 6.53 2.56 3.12
CA GLY A 23 7.28 3.79 3.02
C GLY A 23 8.54 3.78 3.85
N LEU A 24 8.42 3.57 5.16
CA LEU A 24 9.56 3.60 6.08
C LEU A 24 10.48 2.38 5.95
N GLN A 25 9.98 1.24 5.49
CA GLN A 25 10.76 0.00 5.35
C GLN A 25 12.05 0.19 4.56
N ASN A 26 12.04 1.07 3.57
CA ASN A 26 13.16 1.32 2.66
C ASN A 26 14.05 2.50 3.08
N GLU A 27 13.75 3.16 4.20
CA GLU A 27 14.59 4.25 4.69
C GLU A 27 15.91 3.71 5.25
N SER A 28 17.00 4.35 4.85
CA SER A 28 18.36 3.93 5.23
C SER A 28 18.70 4.21 6.68
N GLN A 29 18.06 5.24 7.27
CA GLN A 29 18.24 5.61 8.66
C GLN A 29 17.15 4.96 9.53
N PRO A 30 17.50 4.37 10.68
CA PRO A 30 16.51 3.88 11.62
C PRO A 30 15.62 5.02 12.10
N VAL A 31 14.31 4.81 12.03
CA VAL A 31 13.30 5.72 12.56
C VAL A 31 12.89 5.22 13.94
N ALA A 32 12.98 6.09 14.95
CA ALA A 32 12.61 5.73 16.31
C ALA A 32 11.10 5.45 16.44
N ILE A 33 10.74 4.62 17.43
CA ILE A 33 9.35 4.19 17.66
C ILE A 33 8.40 5.38 17.81
N GLU A 34 8.83 6.39 18.54
CA GLU A 34 8.04 7.59 18.81
C GLU A 34 7.61 8.28 17.52
N HIS A 35 8.50 8.35 16.54
CA HIS A 35 8.20 8.95 15.24
C HIS A 35 7.28 8.09 14.37
N LYS A 36 7.40 6.74 14.45
CA LYS A 36 6.49 5.82 13.76
C LYS A 36 5.08 5.91 14.33
N VAL A 37 4.96 5.91 15.65
CA VAL A 37 3.67 6.06 16.36
C VAL A 37 3.05 7.42 16.08
N GLU A 38 3.85 8.48 16.15
CA GLU A 38 3.39 9.85 15.86
C GLU A 38 2.91 9.98 14.42
N LEU A 39 3.60 9.35 13.46
CA LEU A 39 3.15 9.31 12.06
C LEU A 39 1.77 8.69 11.94
N VAL A 40 1.53 7.53 12.56
CA VAL A 40 0.21 6.88 12.57
C VAL A 40 -0.84 7.78 13.17
N HIS A 41 -0.56 8.44 14.29
CA HIS A 41 -1.51 9.34 14.96
C HIS A 41 -1.83 10.58 14.10
N ARG A 42 -0.85 11.15 13.41
CA ARG A 42 -1.09 12.26 12.48
C ARG A 42 -1.92 11.85 11.27
N LEU A 43 -1.71 10.66 10.72
CA LEU A 43 -2.52 10.12 9.64
C LEU A 43 -3.98 9.91 10.09
N GLN A 44 -4.20 9.37 11.28
CA GLN A 44 -5.54 9.26 11.89
C GLN A 44 -6.21 10.63 12.02
N ALA A 45 -5.47 11.61 12.54
CA ALA A 45 -5.98 12.97 12.74
C ALA A 45 -6.29 13.67 11.42
N ALA A 46 -5.51 13.37 10.35
CA ALA A 46 -5.78 13.84 8.99
C ALA A 46 -6.99 13.18 8.34
N GLY A 47 -7.61 12.16 8.96
CA GLY A 47 -8.80 11.51 8.43
C GLY A 47 -8.58 10.17 7.74
N LEU A 48 -7.36 9.65 7.69
CA LEU A 48 -7.07 8.31 7.16
C LEU A 48 -7.81 7.25 8.00
N ARG A 49 -8.50 6.33 7.30
CA ARG A 49 -9.27 5.24 7.93
C ARG A 49 -8.65 3.86 7.72
N GLU A 50 -7.65 3.76 6.88
CA GLU A 50 -6.92 2.55 6.55
C GLU A 50 -5.43 2.87 6.61
N ILE A 51 -4.69 2.23 7.52
CA ILE A 51 -3.26 2.49 7.72
C ILE A 51 -2.51 1.16 7.86
N GLU A 52 -1.52 0.93 7.00
CA GLU A 52 -0.60 -0.19 7.15
C GLU A 52 0.55 0.20 8.07
N VAL A 53 0.51 -0.27 9.32
CA VAL A 53 1.30 0.28 10.44
C VAL A 53 2.72 -0.25 10.45
N THR A 54 2.90 -1.56 10.23
CA THR A 54 4.20 -2.22 10.38
C THR A 54 4.24 -3.58 9.67
N SER A 55 5.36 -4.30 9.82
CA SER A 55 5.58 -5.62 9.23
C SER A 55 6.17 -6.58 10.26
N TYR A 56 5.70 -7.81 10.25
CA TYR A 56 6.25 -8.93 11.03
C TYR A 56 7.23 -9.79 10.22
N VAL A 57 7.94 -9.17 9.30
CA VAL A 57 9.09 -9.76 8.61
C VAL A 57 10.27 -9.91 9.59
N SER A 58 11.11 -10.91 9.37
CA SER A 58 12.29 -11.11 10.22
C SER A 58 13.17 -9.86 10.29
N PRO A 59 13.55 -9.39 11.48
CA PRO A 59 14.45 -8.23 11.67
C PRO A 59 15.81 -8.38 10.97
N LYS A 60 16.22 -9.60 10.64
CA LYS A 60 17.44 -9.85 9.85
C LYS A 60 17.33 -9.35 8.42
N TRP A 61 16.11 -9.35 7.86
CA TRP A 61 15.84 -8.89 6.51
C TRP A 61 15.37 -7.43 6.46
N VAL A 62 14.58 -7.02 7.46
CA VAL A 62 14.05 -5.66 7.55
C VAL A 62 14.28 -5.12 8.97
N PRO A 63 15.50 -4.66 9.29
CA PRO A 63 15.81 -4.12 10.62
C PRO A 63 14.92 -2.95 11.02
N GLN A 64 14.49 -2.13 10.05
CA GLN A 64 13.62 -0.98 10.26
C GLN A 64 12.27 -1.35 10.92
N MET A 65 11.79 -2.59 10.75
CA MET A 65 10.52 -3.07 11.31
C MET A 65 10.73 -4.00 12.53
N ALA A 66 11.92 -3.99 13.16
CA ALA A 66 12.22 -4.85 14.28
C ALA A 66 11.40 -4.56 15.54
N ASP A 67 10.88 -3.35 15.64
CA ASP A 67 10.09 -2.80 16.76
C ASP A 67 8.57 -2.97 16.59
N ASN A 68 8.14 -3.80 15.64
CA ASN A 68 6.73 -3.97 15.23
C ASN A 68 5.76 -4.19 16.39
N ALA A 69 6.07 -5.08 17.31
CA ALA A 69 5.22 -5.38 18.48
C ALA A 69 5.05 -4.15 19.40
N GLN A 70 6.13 -3.39 19.60
CA GLN A 70 6.10 -2.18 20.42
C GLN A 70 5.30 -1.07 19.73
N VAL A 71 5.46 -0.87 18.41
CA VAL A 71 4.67 0.08 17.63
C VAL A 71 3.19 -0.25 17.76
N MET A 72 2.78 -1.50 17.51
CA MET A 72 1.37 -1.93 17.62
C MET A 72 0.81 -1.80 19.02
N ALA A 73 1.61 -2.00 20.07
CA ALA A 73 1.19 -1.84 21.46
C ALA A 73 1.08 -0.36 21.88
N THR A 74 1.81 0.54 21.24
CA THR A 74 1.89 1.97 21.60
C THR A 74 0.88 2.82 20.83
N VAL A 75 0.52 2.42 19.61
CA VAL A 75 -0.47 3.15 18.79
C VAL A 75 -1.81 3.24 19.54
N GLN A 76 -2.25 4.46 19.77
CA GLN A 76 -3.58 4.74 20.31
C GLN A 76 -4.60 4.64 19.16
N ARG A 77 -5.37 3.56 19.16
CA ARG A 77 -6.30 3.23 18.08
C ARG A 77 -7.51 4.15 18.11
N ALA A 78 -7.77 4.85 17.01
CA ALA A 78 -8.93 5.72 16.85
C ALA A 78 -10.16 4.92 16.38
N PRO A 79 -11.38 5.26 16.84
CA PRO A 79 -12.60 4.62 16.36
C PRO A 79 -12.77 4.77 14.84
N GLY A 80 -13.15 3.68 14.17
CA GLY A 80 -13.39 3.68 12.73
C GLY A 80 -12.13 3.70 11.87
N VAL A 81 -10.95 3.56 12.47
CA VAL A 81 -9.68 3.36 11.74
C VAL A 81 -9.31 1.88 11.77
N ARG A 82 -8.91 1.34 10.65
CA ARG A 82 -8.41 -0.03 10.49
C ARG A 82 -6.88 -0.03 10.37
N TYR A 83 -6.26 -0.91 11.14
CA TYR A 83 -4.81 -1.03 11.23
C TYR A 83 -4.40 -2.38 10.64
N SER A 84 -3.70 -2.34 9.50
CA SER A 84 -3.16 -3.53 8.87
C SER A 84 -1.67 -3.71 9.15
N VAL A 85 -1.21 -4.95 9.06
CA VAL A 85 0.21 -5.31 9.17
C VAL A 85 0.58 -6.37 8.15
N LEU A 86 1.80 -6.29 7.61
CA LEU A 86 2.29 -7.33 6.70
C LEU A 86 2.80 -8.54 7.49
N THR A 87 2.33 -9.74 7.11
CA THR A 87 2.75 -11.01 7.72
C THR A 87 3.26 -11.98 6.64
N PRO A 88 4.56 -12.29 6.62
CA PRO A 88 5.17 -13.08 5.55
C PRO A 88 4.96 -14.60 5.69
N ASN A 89 4.56 -15.10 6.87
CA ASN A 89 4.40 -16.51 7.19
C ASN A 89 3.72 -16.71 8.54
N MET A 90 3.51 -17.96 8.94
CA MET A 90 2.88 -18.33 10.23
C MET A 90 3.61 -17.72 11.44
N LYS A 91 4.94 -17.72 11.45
CA LYS A 91 5.72 -17.13 12.54
C LYS A 91 5.48 -15.62 12.67
N GLY A 92 5.32 -14.92 11.54
CA GLY A 92 4.94 -13.51 11.52
C GLY A 92 3.55 -13.29 12.07
N LEU A 93 2.59 -14.13 11.71
CA LEU A 93 1.22 -14.05 12.23
C LEU A 93 1.18 -14.33 13.74
N GLU A 94 1.85 -15.38 14.20
CA GLU A 94 1.95 -15.70 15.63
C GLU A 94 2.54 -14.54 16.44
N ALA A 95 3.57 -13.89 15.90
CA ALA A 95 4.16 -12.71 16.53
C ALA A 95 3.19 -11.51 16.56
N ALA A 96 2.42 -11.30 15.49
CA ALA A 96 1.40 -10.25 15.44
C ALA A 96 0.26 -10.47 16.45
N LEU A 97 -0.02 -11.73 16.80
CA LEU A 97 -1.07 -12.10 17.75
C LEU A 97 -0.57 -12.25 19.19
N ALA A 98 0.72 -12.27 19.43
CA ALA A 98 1.31 -12.56 20.73
C ALA A 98 0.93 -11.54 21.83
N GLY A 99 0.65 -10.28 21.46
CA GLY A 99 0.27 -9.22 22.41
C GLY A 99 -1.18 -9.30 22.90
N GLY A 100 -1.97 -10.24 22.39
CA GLY A 100 -3.39 -10.38 22.73
C GLY A 100 -4.33 -9.49 21.93
N PRO A 101 -5.68 -9.70 22.07
CA PRO A 101 -6.68 -9.10 21.18
C PRO A 101 -6.69 -7.56 21.11
N THR A 102 -6.22 -6.87 22.14
CA THR A 102 -6.16 -5.40 22.18
C THR A 102 -5.10 -4.81 21.25
N THR A 103 -4.09 -5.62 20.89
CA THR A 103 -2.99 -5.22 19.98
C THR A 103 -3.05 -5.90 18.63
N TRP A 104 -4.02 -6.80 18.42
CA TRP A 104 -4.16 -7.49 17.14
C TRP A 104 -4.44 -6.51 16.01
N PRO A 105 -3.89 -6.73 14.82
CA PRO A 105 -4.28 -5.98 13.64
C PRO A 105 -5.75 -6.29 13.26
N ASP A 106 -6.41 -5.34 12.60
CA ASP A 106 -7.73 -5.57 12.00
C ASP A 106 -7.62 -6.35 10.69
N GLU A 107 -6.46 -6.24 10.04
CA GLU A 107 -6.18 -6.89 8.77
C GLU A 107 -4.72 -7.31 8.71
N VAL A 108 -4.46 -8.50 8.17
CA VAL A 108 -3.11 -8.94 7.80
C VAL A 108 -2.94 -8.91 6.30
N VAL A 109 -1.75 -8.46 5.86
CA VAL A 109 -1.39 -8.43 4.46
C VAL A 109 -0.42 -9.58 4.19
N VAL A 110 -0.81 -10.48 3.27
CA VAL A 110 0.06 -11.46 2.63
C VAL A 110 0.43 -10.96 1.24
N PHE A 111 1.41 -11.53 0.60
CA PHE A 111 1.83 -11.05 -0.71
C PHE A 111 2.16 -12.21 -1.65
N GLY A 112 2.05 -11.97 -2.93
CA GLY A 112 2.48 -12.85 -4.01
C GLY A 112 3.08 -12.02 -5.13
N ALA A 113 3.53 -12.68 -6.18
CA ALA A 113 4.03 -11.99 -7.36
C ALA A 113 3.44 -12.60 -8.63
N ALA A 114 3.12 -11.75 -9.62
CA ALA A 114 2.69 -12.21 -10.93
C ALA A 114 3.87 -12.70 -11.80
N SER A 115 5.09 -12.71 -11.27
CA SER A 115 6.32 -13.14 -11.93
C SER A 115 7.00 -14.25 -11.15
N GLN A 116 7.25 -15.38 -11.78
CA GLN A 116 8.02 -16.50 -11.19
C GLN A 116 9.44 -16.07 -10.84
N ALA A 117 10.09 -15.28 -11.71
CA ALA A 117 11.44 -14.80 -11.46
C ALA A 117 11.51 -13.89 -10.21
N PHE A 118 10.48 -13.05 -9.99
CA PHE A 118 10.41 -12.23 -8.80
C PHE A 118 10.12 -13.06 -7.54
N SER A 119 9.17 -13.99 -7.60
CA SER A 119 8.86 -14.91 -6.49
C SER A 119 10.13 -15.65 -6.04
N GLN A 120 10.84 -16.24 -6.98
CA GLN A 120 12.07 -16.98 -6.70
C GLN A 120 13.15 -16.10 -6.04
N ARG A 121 13.33 -14.86 -6.52
CA ARG A 121 14.34 -13.94 -5.95
C ARG A 121 13.94 -13.31 -4.63
N ASN A 122 12.65 -13.00 -4.45
CA ASN A 122 12.15 -12.28 -3.28
C ASN A 122 11.90 -13.19 -2.08
N ILE A 123 11.34 -14.38 -2.31
CA ILE A 123 10.93 -15.32 -1.25
C ILE A 123 11.44 -16.76 -1.44
N ASN A 124 12.33 -16.97 -2.40
CA ASN A 124 12.99 -18.23 -2.69
C ASN A 124 12.00 -19.41 -2.83
N CYS A 125 10.95 -19.22 -3.62
CA CYS A 125 10.00 -20.27 -3.99
C CYS A 125 9.22 -19.89 -5.25
N SER A 126 8.54 -20.87 -5.84
CA SER A 126 7.61 -20.65 -6.94
C SER A 126 6.35 -19.88 -6.47
N ILE A 127 5.55 -19.42 -7.43
CA ILE A 127 4.25 -18.80 -7.11
C ILE A 127 3.38 -19.83 -6.38
N GLU A 128 3.27 -21.04 -6.87
CA GLU A 128 2.45 -22.12 -6.30
C GLU A 128 2.88 -22.46 -4.88
N GLU A 129 4.18 -22.66 -4.66
CA GLU A 129 4.74 -22.89 -3.31
C GLU A 129 4.47 -21.71 -2.36
N SER A 130 4.49 -20.46 -2.86
CA SER A 130 4.17 -19.30 -2.05
C SER A 130 2.72 -19.32 -1.56
N ILE A 131 1.78 -19.72 -2.43
CA ILE A 131 0.37 -19.88 -2.10
C ILE A 131 0.17 -20.98 -1.04
N GLU A 132 0.85 -22.12 -1.19
CA GLU A 132 0.81 -23.19 -0.17
C GLU A 132 1.31 -22.72 1.20
N ARG A 133 2.38 -21.89 1.22
CA ARG A 133 2.90 -21.29 2.46
C ARG A 133 1.94 -20.26 3.08
N PHE A 134 1.17 -19.52 2.28
CA PHE A 134 0.22 -18.53 2.76
C PHE A 134 -1.12 -19.13 3.17
N ALA A 135 -1.54 -20.25 2.62
CA ALA A 135 -2.83 -20.89 2.95
C ALA A 135 -3.06 -21.07 4.46
N PRO A 136 -2.11 -21.61 5.27
CA PRO A 136 -2.28 -21.71 6.71
C PRO A 136 -2.33 -20.34 7.42
N VAL A 137 -1.61 -19.33 6.93
CA VAL A 137 -1.65 -17.96 7.47
C VAL A 137 -3.05 -17.36 7.29
N VAL A 138 -3.61 -17.48 6.08
CA VAL A 138 -4.94 -16.99 5.74
C VAL A 138 -6.01 -17.71 6.60
N ALA A 139 -5.93 -19.04 6.73
CA ALA A 139 -6.85 -19.81 7.52
C ALA A 139 -6.81 -19.41 9.01
N ALA A 140 -5.62 -19.26 9.59
CA ALA A 140 -5.45 -18.90 11.00
C ALA A 140 -5.91 -17.46 11.27
N ALA A 141 -5.56 -16.49 10.43
CA ALA A 141 -6.00 -15.10 10.57
C ALA A 141 -7.53 -15.00 10.52
N ARG A 142 -8.17 -15.65 9.55
CA ARG A 142 -9.63 -15.71 9.44
C ARG A 142 -10.31 -16.39 10.63
N ALA A 143 -9.71 -17.46 11.16
CA ALA A 143 -10.22 -18.11 12.37
C ALA A 143 -10.14 -17.20 13.60
N ALA A 144 -9.18 -16.28 13.65
CA ALA A 144 -9.07 -15.23 14.66
C ALA A 144 -9.99 -14.01 14.41
N GLY A 145 -10.81 -14.03 13.35
CA GLY A 145 -11.68 -12.90 12.98
C GLY A 145 -10.97 -11.73 12.29
N ILE A 146 -9.71 -11.92 11.89
CA ILE A 146 -8.88 -10.90 11.25
C ILE A 146 -9.06 -10.99 9.74
N LYS A 147 -9.24 -9.85 9.06
CA LYS A 147 -9.31 -9.78 7.61
C LYS A 147 -7.97 -10.14 6.96
N VAL A 148 -8.02 -10.65 5.76
CA VAL A 148 -6.81 -10.98 4.99
C VAL A 148 -6.86 -10.32 3.63
N ARG A 149 -5.85 -9.51 3.37
CA ARG A 149 -5.58 -8.85 2.10
C ARG A 149 -4.34 -9.47 1.44
N ALA A 150 -4.33 -9.56 0.13
CA ALA A 150 -3.14 -9.92 -0.64
C ALA A 150 -2.64 -8.75 -1.46
N ALA A 151 -1.32 -8.57 -1.54
CA ALA A 151 -0.66 -7.70 -2.50
C ALA A 151 -0.04 -8.57 -3.61
N VAL A 152 -0.43 -8.36 -4.87
CA VAL A 152 0.13 -9.05 -6.04
C VAL A 152 1.18 -8.16 -6.68
N SER A 153 2.45 -8.40 -6.34
CA SER A 153 3.61 -7.67 -6.83
C SER A 153 3.89 -7.95 -8.31
N CYS A 154 4.56 -7.02 -8.96
CA CYS A 154 4.98 -7.13 -10.37
C CYS A 154 3.82 -7.36 -11.35
N ALA A 155 2.62 -6.87 -11.04
CA ALA A 155 1.46 -7.06 -11.91
C ALA A 155 1.56 -6.34 -13.27
N LEU A 156 2.40 -5.32 -13.38
CA LEU A 156 2.54 -4.49 -14.59
C LEU A 156 3.94 -4.58 -15.22
N GLY A 157 4.84 -5.30 -14.58
CA GLY A 157 6.21 -5.51 -15.03
C GLY A 157 7.11 -5.99 -13.90
N CYS A 158 8.14 -6.73 -14.27
CA CYS A 158 9.09 -7.36 -13.36
C CYS A 158 10.52 -6.91 -13.64
N PRO A 159 11.33 -6.56 -12.63
CA PRO A 159 12.71 -6.12 -12.84
C PRO A 159 13.63 -7.25 -13.33
N TYR A 160 13.19 -8.49 -13.27
CA TYR A 160 13.97 -9.68 -13.66
C TYR A 160 13.45 -10.35 -14.92
N GLN A 161 12.13 -10.46 -15.07
CA GLN A 161 11.45 -11.11 -16.18
C GLN A 161 11.13 -10.14 -17.33
N GLY A 162 11.00 -8.84 -17.01
CA GLY A 162 10.53 -7.82 -17.94
C GLY A 162 9.00 -7.75 -17.97
N GLU A 163 8.38 -8.05 -19.11
CA GLU A 163 6.92 -7.97 -19.24
C GLU A 163 6.20 -9.03 -18.40
N VAL A 164 5.04 -8.65 -17.89
CA VAL A 164 4.09 -9.51 -17.20
C VAL A 164 2.73 -9.31 -17.86
N SER A 165 2.13 -10.40 -18.29
CA SER A 165 0.83 -10.40 -18.94
C SER A 165 -0.32 -10.31 -17.93
N ALA A 166 -1.48 -9.83 -18.39
CA ALA A 166 -2.67 -9.81 -17.55
C ALA A 166 -3.14 -11.22 -17.16
N ASP A 167 -2.83 -12.24 -17.96
CA ASP A 167 -3.17 -13.63 -17.65
C ASP A 167 -2.29 -14.21 -16.53
N GLU A 168 -1.02 -13.80 -16.43
CA GLU A 168 -0.14 -14.13 -15.29
C GLU A 168 -0.68 -13.47 -14.00
N VAL A 169 -1.18 -12.23 -14.08
CA VAL A 169 -1.87 -11.57 -12.96
C VAL A 169 -3.11 -12.36 -12.54
N GLU A 170 -3.98 -12.72 -13.51
CA GLU A 170 -5.20 -13.50 -13.24
C GLU A 170 -4.88 -14.83 -12.54
N HIS A 171 -3.81 -15.50 -12.96
CA HIS A 171 -3.38 -16.76 -12.36
C HIS A 171 -3.15 -16.61 -10.84
N VAL A 172 -2.35 -15.62 -10.42
CA VAL A 172 -2.04 -15.38 -9.00
C VAL A 172 -3.27 -14.90 -8.23
N VAL A 173 -4.04 -13.98 -8.79
CA VAL A 173 -5.29 -13.48 -8.19
C VAL A 173 -6.25 -14.63 -7.90
N ARG A 174 -6.44 -15.56 -8.84
CA ARG A 174 -7.28 -16.75 -8.68
C ARG A 174 -6.75 -17.66 -7.57
N LEU A 175 -5.46 -17.88 -7.50
CA LEU A 175 -4.84 -18.68 -6.44
C LEU A 175 -5.04 -18.05 -5.06
N MET A 176 -4.84 -16.74 -4.93
CA MET A 176 -5.09 -15.99 -3.68
C MET A 176 -6.56 -16.08 -3.25
N LYS A 177 -7.52 -15.94 -4.18
CA LYS A 177 -8.95 -16.14 -3.87
C LYS A 177 -9.21 -17.56 -3.40
N GLY A 178 -8.56 -18.56 -4.01
CA GLY A 178 -8.70 -19.98 -3.69
C GLY A 178 -8.31 -20.35 -2.25
N ILE A 179 -7.32 -19.68 -1.68
CA ILE A 179 -6.92 -19.88 -0.27
C ILE A 179 -7.74 -19.04 0.72
N GLY A 180 -8.71 -18.25 0.24
CA GLY A 180 -9.63 -17.50 1.08
C GLY A 180 -9.22 -16.05 1.40
N VAL A 181 -8.32 -15.47 0.63
CA VAL A 181 -8.04 -14.02 0.68
C VAL A 181 -9.31 -13.23 0.36
N GLN A 182 -9.55 -12.14 1.10
CA GLN A 182 -10.78 -11.37 1.05
C GLN A 182 -10.65 -10.07 0.26
N HIS A 183 -9.42 -9.56 0.06
CA HIS A 183 -9.13 -8.35 -0.70
C HIS A 183 -7.81 -8.52 -1.47
N CYS A 184 -7.75 -8.05 -2.72
CA CYS A 184 -6.60 -8.22 -3.59
C CYS A 184 -6.10 -6.86 -4.14
N GLY A 185 -4.87 -6.50 -3.79
CA GLY A 185 -4.16 -5.35 -4.34
C GLY A 185 -3.34 -5.72 -5.58
N VAL A 186 -3.54 -5.01 -6.68
CA VAL A 186 -2.75 -5.13 -7.91
C VAL A 186 -1.62 -4.10 -7.85
N ALA A 187 -0.36 -4.58 -7.83
CA ALA A 187 0.78 -3.72 -7.56
C ALA A 187 1.72 -3.52 -8.76
N ASP A 188 1.97 -2.25 -9.08
CA ASP A 188 3.03 -1.80 -9.99
C ASP A 188 4.34 -1.58 -9.22
N THR A 189 5.01 -2.66 -8.90
CA THR A 189 6.18 -2.68 -8.00
C THR A 189 7.35 -1.81 -8.47
N ILE A 190 7.50 -1.60 -9.77
CA ILE A 190 8.61 -0.81 -10.34
C ILE A 190 8.15 0.47 -11.06
N GLY A 191 6.85 0.75 -11.07
CA GLY A 191 6.26 1.97 -11.60
C GLY A 191 6.25 2.08 -13.12
N VAL A 192 6.28 0.95 -13.85
CA VAL A 192 6.30 0.90 -15.33
C VAL A 192 4.93 0.77 -15.97
N GLY A 193 3.89 0.68 -15.16
CA GLY A 193 2.51 0.56 -15.62
C GLY A 193 2.04 1.82 -16.32
N THR A 194 1.20 1.61 -17.33
CA THR A 194 0.49 2.68 -18.03
C THR A 194 -1.02 2.43 -17.93
N PRO A 195 -1.88 3.44 -18.09
CA PRO A 195 -3.32 3.32 -17.90
C PRO A 195 -3.95 2.09 -18.55
N ARG A 196 -3.63 1.82 -19.82
CA ARG A 196 -4.18 0.66 -20.52
C ARG A 196 -3.74 -0.68 -19.93
N ARG A 197 -2.47 -0.80 -19.53
CA ARG A 197 -1.96 -2.03 -18.89
C ARG A 197 -2.59 -2.25 -17.53
N VAL A 198 -2.76 -1.17 -16.76
CA VAL A 198 -3.45 -1.21 -15.46
C VAL A 198 -4.90 -1.68 -15.63
N GLN A 199 -5.63 -1.11 -16.59
CA GLN A 199 -7.01 -1.53 -16.86
C GLN A 199 -7.09 -3.02 -17.17
N LEU A 200 -6.21 -3.56 -18.02
CA LEU A 200 -6.17 -4.99 -18.33
C LEU A 200 -5.91 -5.86 -17.10
N ALA A 201 -4.96 -5.47 -16.23
CA ALA A 201 -4.68 -6.21 -15.00
C ALA A 201 -5.87 -6.15 -14.01
N MET A 202 -6.50 -4.98 -13.88
CA MET A 202 -7.69 -4.81 -13.04
C MET A 202 -8.90 -5.60 -13.57
N GLU A 203 -9.13 -5.62 -14.89
CA GLU A 203 -10.16 -6.47 -15.51
C GLU A 203 -10.00 -7.94 -15.11
N ARG A 204 -8.76 -8.45 -15.03
CA ARG A 204 -8.48 -9.82 -14.59
C ARG A 204 -8.76 -10.04 -13.11
N ALA A 205 -8.40 -9.07 -12.26
CA ALA A 205 -8.66 -9.16 -10.83
C ALA A 205 -10.18 -9.13 -10.53
N LEU A 206 -10.92 -8.26 -11.22
CA LEU A 206 -12.38 -8.11 -11.09
C LEU A 206 -13.19 -9.31 -11.55
N LYS A 207 -12.60 -10.29 -12.23
CA LYS A 207 -13.27 -11.57 -12.49
C LYS A 207 -13.43 -12.45 -11.24
N HIS A 208 -12.59 -12.21 -10.23
CA HIS A 208 -12.48 -13.05 -9.03
C HIS A 208 -12.88 -12.32 -7.74
N PHE A 209 -12.81 -11.00 -7.73
CA PHE A 209 -13.09 -10.14 -6.59
C PHE A 209 -14.09 -9.05 -6.98
N ALA A 210 -14.93 -8.62 -6.04
CA ALA A 210 -15.82 -7.49 -6.23
C ALA A 210 -15.04 -6.16 -6.24
N LEU A 211 -15.67 -5.06 -6.66
CA LEU A 211 -15.03 -3.73 -6.76
C LEU A 211 -14.46 -3.23 -5.42
N ASP A 212 -15.15 -3.50 -4.32
CA ASP A 212 -14.75 -3.16 -2.96
C ASP A 212 -13.72 -4.15 -2.34
N GLU A 213 -13.44 -5.24 -3.07
CA GLU A 213 -12.43 -6.25 -2.71
C GLU A 213 -11.14 -6.12 -3.54
N VAL A 214 -11.01 -5.08 -4.38
CA VAL A 214 -9.83 -4.85 -5.23
C VAL A 214 -9.25 -3.47 -4.96
N SER A 215 -7.92 -3.38 -4.92
CA SER A 215 -7.20 -2.11 -4.81
C SER A 215 -6.06 -1.99 -5.82
N GLY A 216 -5.66 -0.75 -6.11
CA GLY A 216 -4.46 -0.44 -6.86
C GLY A 216 -3.33 0.04 -5.93
N HIS A 217 -2.12 -0.45 -6.18
CA HIS A 217 -0.90 -0.02 -5.51
C HIS A 217 0.13 0.37 -6.57
N PHE A 218 0.37 1.66 -6.74
CA PHE A 218 1.16 2.15 -7.86
C PHE A 218 2.37 2.93 -7.39
N HIS A 219 3.56 2.51 -7.87
CA HIS A 219 4.78 3.30 -7.74
C HIS A 219 4.81 4.42 -8.79
N ASP A 220 5.34 5.58 -8.39
CA ASP A 220 5.40 6.78 -9.25
C ASP A 220 6.78 6.98 -9.90
N THR A 221 7.56 5.91 -10.03
CA THR A 221 8.92 5.92 -10.58
C THR A 221 9.01 6.68 -11.91
N TYR A 222 8.06 6.47 -12.80
CA TYR A 222 8.00 7.13 -14.10
C TYR A 222 6.87 8.15 -14.21
N GLY A 223 6.30 8.61 -13.07
CA GLY A 223 5.28 9.65 -13.04
C GLY A 223 3.92 9.23 -13.58
N GLN A 224 3.60 7.92 -13.61
CA GLN A 224 2.36 7.41 -14.17
C GLN A 224 1.30 7.05 -13.12
N ALA A 225 1.63 7.08 -11.84
CA ALA A 225 0.74 6.56 -10.80
C ALA A 225 -0.61 7.28 -10.75
N LEU A 226 -0.65 8.61 -10.85
CA LEU A 226 -1.92 9.37 -10.87
C LEU A 226 -2.76 9.04 -12.10
N ALA A 227 -2.14 8.87 -13.27
CA ALA A 227 -2.84 8.48 -14.49
C ALA A 227 -3.41 7.05 -14.39
N ASN A 228 -2.65 6.14 -13.73
CA ASN A 228 -3.08 4.78 -13.45
C ASN A 228 -4.27 4.74 -12.48
N ILE A 229 -4.23 5.55 -11.41
CA ILE A 229 -5.35 5.71 -10.48
C ILE A 229 -6.59 6.22 -11.22
N TYR A 230 -6.44 7.27 -12.05
CA TYR A 230 -7.56 7.81 -12.81
C TYR A 230 -8.18 6.75 -13.74
N ALA A 231 -7.35 5.97 -14.44
CA ALA A 231 -7.84 4.88 -15.28
C ALA A 231 -8.60 3.78 -14.49
N CYS A 232 -8.20 3.53 -13.23
CA CYS A 232 -8.93 2.64 -12.33
C CYS A 232 -10.28 3.24 -11.88
N LEU A 233 -10.32 4.55 -11.61
CA LEU A 233 -11.58 5.25 -11.28
C LEU A 233 -12.62 5.13 -12.41
N GLU A 234 -12.20 5.20 -13.67
CA GLU A 234 -13.07 4.98 -14.83
C GLU A 234 -13.66 3.57 -14.89
N MET A 235 -13.03 2.58 -14.22
CA MET A 235 -13.52 1.21 -14.06
C MET A 235 -14.39 1.02 -12.81
N GLY A 236 -14.53 2.05 -11.96
CA GLY A 236 -15.23 1.99 -10.68
C GLY A 236 -14.37 1.52 -9.51
N VAL A 237 -13.09 1.18 -9.71
CA VAL A 237 -12.17 0.83 -8.62
C VAL A 237 -11.94 2.08 -7.76
N HIS A 238 -12.08 1.92 -6.44
CA HIS A 238 -12.13 3.06 -5.51
C HIS A 238 -11.33 2.83 -4.21
N VAL A 239 -10.42 1.85 -4.20
CA VAL A 239 -9.47 1.62 -3.10
C VAL A 239 -8.06 1.68 -3.65
N PHE A 240 -7.20 2.52 -3.04
CA PHE A 240 -5.81 2.68 -3.49
C PHE A 240 -4.85 2.75 -2.30
N ASP A 241 -3.70 2.10 -2.46
CA ASP A 241 -2.57 2.24 -1.57
C ASP A 241 -1.78 3.48 -1.96
N THR A 242 -1.43 4.28 -0.96
CA THR A 242 -0.68 5.52 -1.12
C THR A 242 0.29 5.68 0.04
N SER A 243 1.24 6.58 -0.05
CA SER A 243 2.20 6.81 1.02
C SER A 243 2.36 8.30 1.31
N VAL A 244 2.12 8.70 2.55
CA VAL A 244 2.32 10.09 2.99
C VAL A 244 3.72 10.58 2.63
N ALA A 245 3.84 11.83 2.22
CA ALA A 245 5.09 12.45 1.74
C ALA A 245 5.73 11.76 0.52
N GLY A 246 5.08 10.74 -0.07
CA GLY A 246 5.68 9.86 -1.06
C GLY A 246 6.81 9.01 -0.46
N LEU A 247 6.65 8.60 0.81
CA LEU A 247 7.63 7.72 1.47
C LEU A 247 7.75 6.40 0.73
N GLY A 248 8.96 5.90 0.66
CA GLY A 248 9.29 4.64 0.02
C GLY A 248 10.40 4.80 -1.00
N GLY A 249 10.83 3.68 -1.48
CA GLY A 249 11.77 3.51 -2.57
C GLY A 249 11.51 2.15 -3.19
N CYS A 250 12.05 1.91 -4.35
CA CYS A 250 12.02 0.57 -4.91
C CYS A 250 13.44 -0.02 -4.81
N PRO A 251 13.69 -1.01 -3.94
CA PRO A 251 15.02 -1.62 -3.86
C PRO A 251 15.41 -2.32 -5.16
N TYR A 252 14.44 -2.58 -6.03
CA TYR A 252 14.62 -3.23 -7.33
C TYR A 252 14.81 -2.25 -8.50
N ALA A 253 14.57 -0.95 -8.29
CA ALA A 253 14.77 0.09 -9.30
C ALA A 253 15.60 1.23 -8.71
N LYS A 254 16.88 1.27 -9.06
CA LYS A 254 17.82 2.28 -8.56
C LYS A 254 17.35 3.70 -8.93
N GLY A 255 17.12 4.57 -7.94
CA GLY A 255 16.62 5.93 -8.16
C GLY A 255 15.09 6.05 -8.29
N ALA A 256 14.34 4.97 -8.05
CA ALA A 256 12.89 5.00 -8.05
C ALA A 256 12.36 5.82 -6.86
N THR A 257 11.36 6.65 -7.13
CA THR A 257 10.69 7.47 -6.11
C THR A 257 9.78 6.66 -5.18
N GLY A 258 9.43 5.42 -5.55
CA GLY A 258 8.57 4.55 -4.75
C GLY A 258 7.08 4.87 -4.89
N ASN A 259 6.35 4.73 -3.79
CA ASN A 259 4.90 4.87 -3.74
C ASN A 259 4.40 6.24 -4.23
N VAL A 260 3.22 6.27 -4.84
CA VAL A 260 2.50 7.51 -5.08
C VAL A 260 2.19 8.22 -3.77
N ALA A 261 2.40 9.53 -3.74
CA ALA A 261 2.16 10.32 -2.54
C ALA A 261 0.67 10.49 -2.24
N THR A 262 0.28 10.29 -0.98
CA THR A 262 -1.12 10.42 -0.53
C THR A 262 -1.63 11.83 -0.80
N GLU A 263 -0.84 12.87 -0.55
CA GLU A 263 -1.20 14.26 -0.78
C GLU A 263 -1.50 14.54 -2.25
N ASP A 264 -0.71 13.96 -3.17
CA ASP A 264 -0.87 14.17 -4.61
C ASP A 264 -2.19 13.50 -5.10
N VAL A 265 -2.50 12.32 -4.55
CA VAL A 265 -3.76 11.61 -4.83
C VAL A 265 -4.96 12.34 -4.24
N VAL A 266 -4.91 12.77 -2.98
CA VAL A 266 -5.99 13.54 -2.33
C VAL A 266 -6.27 14.83 -3.09
N PHE A 267 -5.23 15.55 -3.51
CA PHE A 267 -5.38 16.77 -4.30
C PHE A 267 -6.12 16.51 -5.63
N MET A 268 -5.74 15.45 -6.34
CA MET A 268 -6.42 15.05 -7.59
C MET A 268 -7.89 14.68 -7.33
N LEU A 269 -8.16 13.85 -6.31
CA LEU A 269 -9.51 13.39 -5.99
C LEU A 269 -10.43 14.55 -5.58
N HIS A 270 -9.94 15.47 -4.74
CA HIS A 270 -10.69 16.68 -4.36
C HIS A 270 -10.99 17.56 -5.59
N GLY A 271 -10.03 17.72 -6.51
CA GLY A 271 -10.22 18.43 -7.76
C GLY A 271 -11.27 17.79 -8.69
N LEU A 272 -11.46 16.47 -8.58
CA LEU A 272 -12.50 15.70 -9.28
C LEU A 272 -13.86 15.70 -8.55
N GLY A 273 -13.96 16.31 -7.37
CA GLY A 273 -15.16 16.28 -6.54
C GLY A 273 -15.42 14.93 -5.86
N ILE A 274 -14.39 14.09 -5.72
CA ILE A 274 -14.47 12.77 -5.09
C ILE A 274 -14.15 12.88 -3.61
N HIS A 275 -15.02 12.32 -2.78
CA HIS A 275 -14.87 12.32 -1.33
C HIS A 275 -13.80 11.33 -0.87
N THR A 276 -12.91 11.77 0.03
CA THR A 276 -11.92 10.89 0.69
C THR A 276 -12.06 10.89 2.21
N GLY A 277 -12.70 11.94 2.77
CA GLY A 277 -12.74 12.17 4.22
C GLY A 277 -11.42 12.64 4.81
N ILE A 278 -10.42 12.95 3.97
CA ILE A 278 -9.07 13.34 4.40
C ILE A 278 -8.92 14.86 4.33
N ASP A 279 -8.40 15.44 5.41
CA ASP A 279 -7.96 16.84 5.45
C ASP A 279 -6.56 16.95 4.83
N LEU A 280 -6.48 17.59 3.66
CA LEU A 280 -5.23 17.74 2.92
C LEU A 280 -4.20 18.58 3.69
N ASP A 281 -4.61 19.59 4.44
CA ASP A 281 -3.70 20.45 5.18
C ASP A 281 -3.06 19.70 6.35
N ALA A 282 -3.86 18.93 7.11
CA ALA A 282 -3.37 18.07 8.17
C ALA A 282 -2.48 16.95 7.65
N LEU A 283 -2.81 16.38 6.48
CA LEU A 283 -1.98 15.36 5.81
C LEU A 283 -0.62 15.94 5.38
N VAL A 284 -0.59 17.13 4.81
CA VAL A 284 0.65 17.83 4.44
C VAL A 284 1.52 18.11 5.67
N ASP A 285 0.90 18.44 6.81
CA ASP A 285 1.63 18.63 8.07
C ASP A 285 2.21 17.31 8.59
N ALA A 286 1.48 16.19 8.45
CA ALA A 286 1.99 14.86 8.76
C ALA A 286 3.20 14.49 7.88
N GLY A 287 3.09 14.72 6.57
CA GLY A 287 4.18 14.53 5.59
C GLY A 287 5.39 15.40 5.89
N GLY A 288 5.16 16.64 6.28
CA GLY A 288 6.22 17.57 6.70
C GLY A 288 6.96 17.09 7.95
N ALA A 289 6.21 16.62 8.96
CA ALA A 289 6.79 16.15 10.21
C ALA A 289 7.69 14.92 10.03
N ILE A 290 7.25 13.93 9.27
CA ILE A 290 8.11 12.76 9.00
C ILE A 290 9.31 13.11 8.10
N SER A 291 9.15 14.06 7.19
CA SER A 291 10.24 14.54 6.35
C SER A 291 11.34 15.24 7.17
N ASP A 292 10.98 15.96 8.23
CA ASP A 292 11.95 16.53 9.19
C ASP A 292 12.75 15.45 9.91
N VAL A 293 12.06 14.40 10.38
CA VAL A 293 12.72 13.25 11.02
C VAL A 293 13.74 12.59 10.08
N LEU A 294 13.39 12.50 8.80
CA LEU A 294 14.24 11.90 7.76
C LEU A 294 15.31 12.86 7.23
N GLY A 295 15.26 14.15 7.61
CA GLY A 295 16.23 15.17 7.17
C GLY A 295 16.18 15.45 5.66
N ARG A 296 15.03 15.24 5.01
CA ARG A 296 14.86 15.46 3.56
C ARG A 296 13.47 16.00 3.23
N PRO A 297 13.31 16.75 2.13
CA PRO A 297 11.99 17.20 1.70
C PRO A 297 11.09 16.03 1.33
N PRO A 298 9.74 16.19 1.43
CA PRO A 298 8.81 15.19 0.91
C PRO A 298 8.97 15.01 -0.59
N VAL A 299 8.73 13.80 -1.08
CA VAL A 299 8.69 13.49 -2.52
C VAL A 299 7.39 14.01 -3.14
N SER A 300 6.30 14.06 -2.37
CA SER A 300 5.01 14.64 -2.79
C SER A 300 5.18 16.03 -3.39
N ARG A 301 4.65 16.21 -4.61
CA ARG A 301 4.65 17.53 -5.29
C ARG A 301 3.71 18.51 -4.59
N VAL A 302 2.54 18.06 -4.20
CA VAL A 302 1.54 18.85 -3.47
C VAL A 302 2.08 19.19 -2.08
N GLY A 303 2.63 18.22 -1.35
CA GLY A 303 3.24 18.44 -0.03
C GLY A 303 4.33 19.51 -0.09
N ARG A 304 5.27 19.39 -1.02
CA ARG A 304 6.34 20.40 -1.21
C ARG A 304 5.80 21.78 -1.53
N ALA A 305 4.84 21.87 -2.47
CA ALA A 305 4.27 23.15 -2.88
C ALA A 305 3.57 23.85 -1.72
N LEU A 306 2.74 23.14 -0.95
CA LEU A 306 1.99 23.69 0.16
C LEU A 306 2.90 24.04 1.35
N LEU A 307 3.87 23.22 1.70
CA LEU A 307 4.84 23.51 2.76
C LEU A 307 5.71 24.74 2.41
N THR A 308 6.18 24.85 1.17
CA THR A 308 6.92 26.02 0.69
C THR A 308 6.07 27.29 0.77
N LYS A 309 4.80 27.23 0.36
CA LYS A 309 3.85 28.35 0.47
C LYS A 309 3.64 28.79 1.91
N ARG A 310 3.77 27.88 2.90
CA ARG A 310 3.70 28.16 4.34
C ARG A 310 5.05 28.63 4.93
N GLY A 311 6.06 28.92 4.08
CA GLY A 311 7.36 29.43 4.49
C GLY A 311 8.36 28.34 4.90
N ARG A 312 8.08 27.07 4.69
CA ARG A 312 9.04 26.01 5.00
C ARG A 312 10.09 25.91 3.90
N VAL A 313 11.36 25.99 4.29
CA VAL A 313 12.50 25.88 3.38
C VAL A 313 13.26 24.60 3.75
N TRP A 314 13.52 23.78 2.77
CA TRP A 314 14.40 22.62 2.88
C TRP A 314 15.79 22.99 2.38
N ALA A 315 16.82 22.73 3.16
CA ALA A 315 18.20 22.97 2.79
C ALA A 315 18.70 21.97 1.72
#